data_7a9ca18e2fa320c7f65982c193362da5
#
_entry.id   7a9ca18e2fa320c7f65982c193362da5
#
_cell.length_a   1.000
_cell.length_b   1.000
_cell.length_c   1.000
_cell.angle_alpha   90.00
_cell.angle_beta   90.00
_cell.angle_gamma   90.00
#
_symmetry.space_group_name_H-M   'P 1'
#
loop_
_entity.id
_entity.type
_entity.pdbx_description
1 polymer ?
#
loop_
_entity_poly.entity_id
_entity_poly.type
_entity_poly.pdbx_seq_one_letter_code
_entity_poly.pdbx_strand_id
1 'polypeptide(L)'
;LQQNQTFLTVFGSLVTTKNKIIRLSESMRAFNELRDKMASDKANNRPVLKYVDGESMETIWAVRSAGIDPMTGQELYIRQDGSLTYTYYESDLYPVGNSLPKYRGTFGFTFEHKGFGVSTTFRYQAGYQYYNKTLIDRVENVDMNYNVDKRALYGRWKEPGQVTPFKRLGTFRYDDDPLSRQEMTRATSRFVQDAKELTWGSLNVYYDFQADIL
;
A
#
# COMPACT_ATOMS: atom_id res chain seq x y z
N LEU A 1 -16.49 -14.97 -52.28
CA LEU A 1 -17.20 -13.68 -52.04
C LEU A 1 -17.52 -13.50 -50.57
N GLN A 2 -16.49 -13.25 -49.71
CA GLN A 2 -16.66 -12.81 -48.33
C GLN A 2 -16.15 -11.37 -48.19
N GLN A 3 -16.73 -10.48 -48.96
CA GLN A 3 -16.41 -9.05 -48.87
C GLN A 3 -17.26 -8.42 -47.77
N ASN A 4 -16.60 -7.71 -46.83
CA ASN A 4 -17.17 -6.84 -45.82
C ASN A 4 -17.60 -7.52 -44.49
N GLN A 5 -16.94 -8.56 -44.04
CA GLN A 5 -17.19 -9.02 -42.67
C GLN A 5 -16.42 -8.16 -41.69
N THR A 6 -17.14 -7.55 -40.78
CA THR A 6 -16.60 -6.85 -39.62
C THR A 6 -16.91 -7.68 -38.38
N PHE A 7 -15.89 -8.00 -37.62
CA PHE A 7 -16.03 -8.76 -36.38
C PHE A 7 -15.56 -7.91 -35.19
N LEU A 8 -16.35 -7.90 -34.18
CA LEU A 8 -15.97 -7.33 -32.85
C LEU A 8 -16.23 -8.39 -31.78
N THR A 9 -15.18 -8.82 -31.16
CA THR A 9 -15.27 -9.71 -30.00
C THR A 9 -14.83 -8.93 -28.76
N VAL A 10 -15.67 -8.91 -27.74
CA VAL A 10 -15.35 -8.31 -26.43
C VAL A 10 -15.39 -9.41 -25.39
N PHE A 11 -14.40 -9.45 -24.54
CA PHE A 11 -14.33 -10.42 -23.45
C PHE A 11 -14.00 -9.75 -22.13
N GLY A 12 -14.42 -10.39 -21.05
CA GLY A 12 -14.12 -9.92 -19.70
C GLY A 12 -14.21 -11.06 -18.70
N SER A 13 -13.38 -10.97 -17.67
CA SER A 13 -13.40 -11.87 -16.52
C SER A 13 -13.38 -11.07 -15.23
N LEU A 14 -14.05 -11.58 -14.21
CA LEU A 14 -14.01 -11.03 -12.86
C LEU A 14 -13.79 -12.19 -11.87
N VAL A 15 -12.78 -12.05 -11.04
CA VAL A 15 -12.50 -12.96 -9.94
C VAL A 15 -12.58 -12.17 -8.63
N THR A 16 -13.36 -12.67 -7.70
CA THR A 16 -13.39 -12.15 -6.34
C THR A 16 -12.65 -13.11 -5.42
N THR A 17 -11.81 -12.58 -4.55
CA THR A 17 -11.02 -13.40 -3.62
C THR A 17 -11.23 -12.91 -2.19
N LYS A 18 -11.49 -13.86 -1.30
CA LYS A 18 -11.51 -13.64 0.15
C LYS A 18 -10.84 -14.84 0.80
N ASN A 19 -9.81 -14.60 1.59
CA ASN A 19 -9.19 -15.64 2.41
C ASN A 19 -9.39 -15.35 3.90
N LYS A 20 -9.30 -16.38 4.70
CA LYS A 20 -9.43 -16.31 6.15
C LYS A 20 -8.68 -17.47 6.79
N ILE A 21 -7.86 -17.17 7.78
CA ILE A 21 -7.22 -18.18 8.61
C ILE A 21 -8.29 -18.78 9.54
N ILE A 22 -8.48 -20.08 9.45
CA ILE A 22 -9.46 -20.78 10.30
C ILE A 22 -8.83 -21.08 11.65
N ARG A 23 -7.60 -21.60 11.65
CA ARG A 23 -6.88 -21.98 12.85
C ARG A 23 -5.38 -21.97 12.62
N LEU A 24 -4.64 -21.37 13.54
CA LEU A 24 -3.17 -21.37 13.53
C LEU A 24 -2.62 -22.64 14.18
N SER A 25 -1.50 -23.13 13.63
CA SER A 25 -0.69 -24.15 14.29
C SER A 25 0.16 -23.53 15.43
N GLU A 26 0.67 -24.39 16.32
CA GLU A 26 1.55 -23.95 17.40
C GLU A 26 2.83 -23.29 16.88
N SER A 27 3.38 -23.81 15.77
CA SER A 27 4.57 -23.19 15.13
C SER A 27 4.30 -21.80 14.62
N MET A 28 3.09 -21.51 14.11
CA MET A 28 2.70 -20.17 13.67
C MET A 28 2.46 -19.21 14.85
N ARG A 29 2.02 -19.73 15.99
CA ARG A 29 1.92 -18.93 17.22
C ARG A 29 3.30 -18.52 17.72
N ALA A 30 4.25 -19.46 17.77
CA ALA A 30 5.64 -19.17 18.12
C ALA A 30 6.29 -18.17 17.14
N PHE A 31 5.97 -18.28 15.84
CA PHE A 31 6.39 -17.29 14.85
C PHE A 31 5.87 -15.89 15.17
N ASN A 32 4.59 -15.76 15.53
CA ASN A 32 4.01 -14.47 15.92
C ASN A 32 4.71 -13.85 17.12
N GLU A 33 5.02 -14.63 18.15
CA GLU A 33 5.76 -14.16 19.34
C GLU A 33 7.15 -13.61 18.97
N LEU A 34 7.84 -14.29 18.05
CA LEU A 34 9.13 -13.81 17.54
C LEU A 34 8.96 -12.49 16.77
N ARG A 35 7.89 -12.34 15.99
CA ARG A 35 7.60 -11.13 15.24
C ARG A 35 7.18 -9.95 16.13
N ASP A 36 6.44 -10.21 17.18
CA ASP A 36 6.08 -9.19 18.17
C ASP A 36 7.36 -8.63 18.84
N LYS A 37 8.35 -9.46 19.14
CA LYS A 37 9.67 -9.01 19.60
C LYS A 37 10.40 -8.14 18.59
N MET A 38 10.32 -8.46 17.29
CA MET A 38 10.90 -7.62 16.24
C MET A 38 10.16 -6.29 16.06
N ALA A 39 8.87 -6.24 16.38
CA ALA A 39 8.10 -5.01 16.36
C ALA A 39 8.56 -4.01 17.42
N SER A 40 9.14 -4.47 18.52
CA SER A 40 9.68 -3.61 19.57
C SER A 40 10.96 -2.85 19.18
N ASP A 41 11.62 -3.27 18.09
CA ASP A 41 12.78 -2.54 17.58
C ASP A 41 12.37 -1.14 17.11
N LYS A 42 12.91 -0.12 17.77
CA LYS A 42 12.64 1.29 17.47
C LYS A 42 13.04 1.72 16.07
N ALA A 43 13.95 1.00 15.43
CA ALA A 43 14.34 1.22 14.04
C ALA A 43 13.36 0.59 13.04
N ASN A 44 12.42 -0.25 13.47
CA ASN A 44 11.48 -0.90 12.58
C ASN A 44 10.38 0.06 12.13
N ASN A 45 10.39 0.36 10.83
CA ASN A 45 9.40 1.20 10.16
C ASN A 45 8.51 0.43 9.17
N ARG A 46 8.48 -0.90 9.28
CA ARG A 46 7.66 -1.79 8.43
C ARG A 46 6.54 -2.41 9.22
N PRO A 47 5.38 -2.69 8.59
CA PRO A 47 4.33 -3.49 9.20
C PRO A 47 4.86 -4.86 9.65
N VAL A 48 4.34 -5.33 10.75
CA VAL A 48 4.69 -6.64 11.27
C VAL A 48 3.94 -7.71 10.49
N LEU A 49 4.63 -8.75 10.10
CA LEU A 49 3.97 -9.94 9.55
C LEU A 49 3.44 -10.77 10.74
N LYS A 50 2.13 -10.79 10.91
CA LYS A 50 1.44 -11.48 11.99
C LYS A 50 0.21 -12.21 11.44
N TYR A 51 -0.03 -13.40 11.94
CA TYR A 51 -1.17 -14.22 11.55
C TYR A 51 -2.11 -14.40 12.74
N VAL A 52 -3.41 -14.20 12.53
CA VAL A 52 -4.42 -14.30 13.57
C VAL A 52 -5.61 -15.10 13.05
N ASP A 53 -6.18 -15.96 13.89
CA ASP A 53 -7.39 -16.69 13.57
C ASP A 53 -8.51 -15.71 13.23
N GLY A 54 -9.16 -15.92 12.11
CA GLY A 54 -10.22 -15.05 11.63
C GLY A 54 -9.77 -13.96 10.64
N GLU A 55 -8.49 -13.63 10.58
CA GLU A 55 -7.92 -12.65 9.68
C GLU A 55 -7.41 -13.26 8.38
N SER A 56 -7.12 -12.40 7.41
CA SER A 56 -6.47 -12.79 6.15
C SER A 56 -4.99 -13.04 6.37
N MET A 57 -4.40 -13.93 5.57
CA MET A 57 -2.94 -14.09 5.53
C MET A 57 -2.21 -12.84 5.04
N GLU A 58 -2.90 -12.00 4.28
CA GLU A 58 -2.38 -10.76 3.67
C GLU A 58 -2.77 -9.50 4.48
N THR A 59 -3.17 -9.69 5.75
CA THR A 59 -3.52 -8.57 6.63
C THR A 59 -2.29 -7.74 6.96
N ILE A 60 -2.41 -6.43 6.80
CA ILE A 60 -1.38 -5.46 7.17
C ILE A 60 -1.60 -5.09 8.65
N TRP A 61 -0.60 -5.40 9.47
CA TRP A 61 -0.62 -5.11 10.90
C TRP A 61 0.24 -3.90 11.23
N ALA A 62 -0.38 -2.86 11.79
CA ALA A 62 0.31 -1.66 12.25
C ALA A 62 -0.47 -1.00 13.38
N VAL A 63 0.14 -0.06 14.08
CA VAL A 63 -0.56 0.73 15.09
C VAL A 63 -1.46 1.76 14.40
N ARG A 64 -2.67 1.92 14.91
CA ARG A 64 -3.60 2.93 14.38
C ARG A 64 -3.10 4.33 14.73
N SER A 65 -3.16 5.24 13.76
CA SER A 65 -2.81 6.65 13.93
C SER A 65 -4.05 7.54 13.79
N ALA A 66 -4.18 8.52 14.67
CA ALA A 66 -5.15 9.60 14.56
C ALA A 66 -4.63 10.76 13.70
N GLY A 67 -3.39 10.63 13.17
CA GLY A 67 -2.74 11.67 12.39
C GLY A 67 -1.74 12.49 13.22
N ILE A 68 -1.42 13.67 12.70
CA ILE A 68 -0.49 14.59 13.35
C ILE A 68 -1.27 15.59 14.17
N ASP A 69 -0.91 15.72 15.44
CA ASP A 69 -1.49 16.73 16.33
C ASP A 69 -1.12 18.14 15.84
N PRO A 70 -2.11 18.99 15.51
CA PRO A 70 -1.85 20.34 15.03
C PRO A 70 -1.13 21.24 16.04
N MET A 71 -1.23 20.94 17.32
CA MET A 71 -0.61 21.77 18.38
C MET A 71 0.87 21.44 18.60
N THR A 72 1.24 20.18 18.46
CA THR A 72 2.59 19.72 18.81
C THR A 72 3.41 19.25 17.62
N GLY A 73 2.76 18.93 16.49
CA GLY A 73 3.38 18.34 15.32
C GLY A 73 3.84 16.89 15.52
N GLN A 74 3.43 16.25 16.61
CA GLN A 74 3.71 14.84 16.89
C GLN A 74 2.59 13.95 16.36
N GLU A 75 2.92 12.68 16.07
CA GLU A 75 1.92 11.68 15.72
C GLU A 75 1.15 11.22 16.95
N LEU A 76 -0.18 11.16 16.83
CA LEU A 76 -1.08 10.62 17.83
C LEU A 76 -1.44 9.18 17.46
N TYR A 77 -1.18 8.26 18.36
CA TYR A 77 -1.54 6.85 18.23
C TYR A 77 -2.86 6.55 18.94
N ILE A 78 -3.62 5.62 18.38
CA ILE A 78 -4.88 5.14 18.94
C ILE A 78 -4.61 3.79 19.57
N ARG A 79 -4.81 3.68 20.86
CA ARG A 79 -4.66 2.44 21.62
C ARG A 79 -5.79 1.45 21.34
N GLN A 80 -5.67 0.21 21.84
CA GLN A 80 -6.73 -0.79 21.69
C GLN A 80 -8.04 -0.38 22.37
N ASP A 81 -7.96 0.32 23.50
CA ASP A 81 -9.11 0.87 24.23
C ASP A 81 -9.71 2.15 23.62
N GLY A 82 -9.13 2.63 22.50
CA GLY A 82 -9.56 3.85 21.82
C GLY A 82 -8.97 5.15 22.37
N SER A 83 -8.19 5.12 23.45
CA SER A 83 -7.52 6.30 23.99
C SER A 83 -6.39 6.77 23.07
N LEU A 84 -6.04 8.06 23.15
CA LEU A 84 -4.96 8.67 22.38
C LEU A 84 -3.68 8.75 23.20
N THR A 85 -2.55 8.54 22.54
CA THR A 85 -1.23 8.64 23.14
C THR A 85 -0.19 9.12 22.14
N TYR A 86 0.86 9.78 22.61
CA TYR A 86 2.04 10.11 21.81
C TYR A 86 3.10 8.99 21.82
N THR A 87 2.93 7.99 22.66
CA THR A 87 3.87 6.87 22.77
C THR A 87 3.39 5.70 21.92
N TYR A 88 4.29 5.19 21.09
CA TYR A 88 4.04 3.99 20.31
C TYR A 88 4.15 2.75 21.19
N TYR A 89 3.12 1.91 21.18
CA TYR A 89 3.11 0.61 21.87
C TYR A 89 2.88 -0.50 20.86
N GLU A 90 3.73 -1.51 20.87
CA GLU A 90 3.62 -2.69 20.00
C GLU A 90 2.35 -3.53 20.33
N SER A 91 1.89 -3.44 21.58
CA SER A 91 0.64 -4.08 22.02
C SER A 91 -0.60 -3.55 21.30
N ASP A 92 -0.51 -2.33 20.70
CA ASP A 92 -1.61 -1.68 20.00
C ASP A 92 -1.66 -2.00 18.50
N LEU A 93 -0.93 -3.04 18.06
CA LEU A 93 -1.03 -3.56 16.69
C LEU A 93 -2.47 -3.95 16.36
N TYR A 94 -2.95 -3.49 15.21
CA TYR A 94 -4.32 -3.66 14.73
C TYR A 94 -4.31 -4.01 13.24
N PRO A 95 -5.31 -4.77 12.72
CA PRO A 95 -5.46 -5.00 11.29
C PRO A 95 -5.91 -3.69 10.61
N VAL A 96 -4.96 -3.02 9.94
CA VAL A 96 -5.16 -1.70 9.32
C VAL A 96 -5.39 -1.73 7.82
N GLY A 97 -5.26 -2.90 7.21
CA GLY A 97 -5.48 -3.09 5.79
C GLY A 97 -5.27 -4.54 5.35
N ASN A 98 -5.49 -4.78 4.06
CA ASN A 98 -5.29 -6.08 3.44
C ASN A 98 -4.65 -5.90 2.06
N SER A 99 -3.54 -6.58 1.80
CA SER A 99 -2.83 -6.50 0.52
C SER A 99 -3.35 -7.44 -0.56
N LEU A 100 -4.32 -8.30 -0.23
CA LEU A 100 -4.97 -9.17 -1.20
C LEU A 100 -6.02 -8.40 -2.02
N PRO A 101 -5.89 -8.33 -3.36
CA PRO A 101 -6.92 -7.74 -4.18
C PRO A 101 -8.24 -8.47 -4.06
N LYS A 102 -9.29 -7.73 -3.66
CA LYS A 102 -10.64 -8.26 -3.56
C LYS A 102 -11.25 -8.56 -4.93
N TYR A 103 -10.90 -7.73 -5.91
CA TYR A 103 -11.36 -7.83 -7.29
C TYR A 103 -10.16 -7.86 -8.22
N ARG A 104 -10.13 -8.82 -9.15
CA ARG A 104 -9.14 -8.88 -10.21
C ARG A 104 -9.75 -9.51 -11.45
N GLY A 105 -9.23 -9.17 -12.60
CA GLY A 105 -9.68 -9.76 -13.85
C GLY A 105 -8.98 -9.21 -15.06
N THR A 106 -9.47 -9.61 -16.20
CA THR A 106 -9.00 -9.17 -17.50
C THR A 106 -10.20 -8.76 -18.35
N PHE A 107 -10.03 -7.80 -19.22
CA PHE A 107 -10.96 -7.47 -20.28
C PHE A 107 -10.23 -7.02 -21.52
N GLY A 108 -10.87 -7.11 -22.63
CA GLY A 108 -10.28 -6.71 -23.89
C GLY A 108 -11.26 -6.85 -25.05
N PHE A 109 -10.75 -6.54 -26.22
CA PHE A 109 -11.49 -6.71 -27.43
C PHE A 109 -10.57 -7.12 -28.59
N THR A 110 -11.16 -7.76 -29.59
CA THR A 110 -10.58 -7.98 -30.93
C THR A 110 -11.52 -7.40 -31.93
N PHE A 111 -11.01 -6.54 -32.80
CA PHE A 111 -11.73 -5.94 -33.91
C PHE A 111 -11.05 -6.33 -35.20
N GLU A 112 -11.84 -6.81 -36.18
CA GLU A 112 -11.37 -7.16 -37.53
C GLU A 112 -12.26 -6.53 -38.56
N HIS A 113 -11.65 -5.92 -39.54
CA HIS A 113 -12.35 -5.34 -40.71
C HIS A 113 -11.49 -5.39 -41.96
N LYS A 114 -11.94 -6.08 -42.98
CA LYS A 114 -11.27 -6.15 -44.31
C LYS A 114 -9.77 -6.50 -44.22
N GLY A 115 -9.44 -7.52 -43.46
CA GLY A 115 -8.06 -7.96 -43.25
C GLY A 115 -7.27 -7.16 -42.20
N PHE A 116 -7.75 -6.00 -41.81
CA PHE A 116 -7.15 -5.26 -40.69
C PHE A 116 -7.68 -5.77 -39.36
N GLY A 117 -6.77 -6.10 -38.43
CA GLY A 117 -7.13 -6.58 -37.12
C GLY A 117 -6.41 -5.82 -36.01
N VAL A 118 -7.14 -5.57 -34.93
CA VAL A 118 -6.61 -4.99 -33.68
C VAL A 118 -7.12 -5.80 -32.53
N SER A 119 -6.22 -6.28 -31.66
CA SER A 119 -6.60 -6.88 -30.38
C SER A 119 -5.86 -6.24 -29.22
N THR A 120 -6.55 -6.06 -28.10
CA THR A 120 -5.96 -5.50 -26.88
C THR A 120 -6.52 -6.17 -25.65
N THR A 121 -5.66 -6.27 -24.62
CA THR A 121 -6.01 -6.88 -23.34
C THR A 121 -5.57 -5.99 -22.20
N PHE A 122 -6.45 -5.80 -21.24
CA PHE A 122 -6.21 -5.08 -20.01
C PHE A 122 -6.37 -6.03 -18.81
N ARG A 123 -5.55 -5.83 -17.79
CA ARG A 123 -5.70 -6.46 -16.48
C ARG A 123 -6.05 -5.40 -15.46
N TYR A 124 -6.94 -5.73 -14.55
CA TYR A 124 -7.27 -4.84 -13.44
C TYR A 124 -7.25 -5.58 -12.12
N GLN A 125 -6.88 -4.85 -11.08
CA GLN A 125 -7.02 -5.28 -9.69
C GLN A 125 -7.39 -4.09 -8.81
N ALA A 126 -8.25 -4.35 -7.80
CA ALA A 126 -8.76 -3.31 -6.92
C ALA A 126 -9.25 -3.87 -5.58
N GLY A 127 -9.52 -2.98 -4.62
CA GLY A 127 -10.05 -3.34 -3.32
C GLY A 127 -9.01 -3.97 -2.41
N TYR A 128 -7.79 -3.48 -2.46
CA TYR A 128 -6.69 -3.84 -1.57
C TYR A 128 -5.94 -2.59 -1.12
N GLN A 129 -5.11 -2.76 -0.10
CA GLN A 129 -4.24 -1.71 0.40
C GLN A 129 -2.78 -2.14 0.27
N TYR A 130 -1.91 -1.14 0.23
CA TYR A 130 -0.48 -1.35 0.36
C TYR A 130 0.12 -0.39 1.39
N TYR A 131 1.21 -0.82 1.97
CA TYR A 131 1.95 0.00 2.91
C TYR A 131 3.02 0.82 2.17
N ASN A 132 2.88 2.14 2.19
CA ASN A 132 3.79 3.04 1.47
C ASN A 132 5.03 3.38 2.30
N LYS A 133 5.96 2.44 2.37
CA LYS A 133 7.24 2.63 3.05
C LYS A 133 8.06 3.79 2.45
N THR A 134 7.90 4.07 1.16
CA THR A 134 8.63 5.15 0.49
C THR A 134 8.33 6.52 1.11
N LEU A 135 7.08 6.75 1.55
CA LEU A 135 6.74 7.98 2.26
C LEU A 135 7.49 8.11 3.58
N ILE A 136 7.69 7.03 4.32
CA ILE A 136 8.47 7.06 5.56
C ILE A 136 9.93 7.37 5.25
N ASP A 137 10.54 6.61 4.35
CA ASP A 137 11.98 6.70 4.10
C ASP A 137 12.38 7.99 3.39
N ARG A 138 11.52 8.53 2.51
CA ARG A 138 11.86 9.69 1.67
C ARG A 138 11.26 11.00 2.15
N VAL A 139 10.28 10.95 3.04
CA VAL A 139 9.58 12.14 3.52
C VAL A 139 9.70 12.31 5.03
N GLU A 140 9.50 11.26 5.82
CA GLU A 140 9.53 11.40 7.28
C GLU A 140 10.88 11.13 7.94
N ASN A 141 11.52 10.01 7.63
CA ASN A 141 12.83 9.65 8.18
C ASN A 141 13.95 10.10 7.24
N VAL A 142 13.97 11.38 6.92
CA VAL A 142 14.95 11.95 5.97
C VAL A 142 16.20 12.42 6.69
N ASP A 143 17.35 12.20 6.06
CA ASP A 143 18.60 12.83 6.44
C ASP A 143 18.74 14.15 5.67
N MET A 144 18.80 15.26 6.41
CA MET A 144 18.86 16.60 5.86
C MET A 144 20.19 16.92 5.15
N ASN A 145 21.19 16.06 5.28
CA ASN A 145 22.47 16.22 4.59
C ASN A 145 22.41 15.77 3.11
N TYR A 146 21.32 15.14 2.70
CA TYR A 146 21.13 14.64 1.34
C TYR A 146 19.92 15.29 0.66
N ASN A 147 19.84 15.13 -0.66
CA ASN A 147 18.67 15.54 -1.42
C ASN A 147 17.44 14.75 -0.98
N VAL A 148 16.40 15.45 -0.55
CA VAL A 148 15.16 14.88 -0.04
C VAL A 148 13.97 15.23 -0.93
N ASP A 149 12.88 14.48 -0.80
CA ASP A 149 11.61 14.77 -1.46
C ASP A 149 11.10 16.16 -0.99
N LYS A 150 10.59 16.97 -1.92
CA LYS A 150 10.04 18.31 -1.59
C LYS A 150 8.95 18.27 -0.53
N ARG A 151 8.21 17.16 -0.40
CA ARG A 151 7.19 16.96 0.64
C ARG A 151 7.78 16.94 2.05
N ALA A 152 9.07 16.56 2.18
CA ALA A 152 9.78 16.63 3.45
C ALA A 152 9.88 18.06 3.98
N LEU A 153 9.80 19.06 3.11
CA LEU A 153 9.85 20.47 3.46
C LEU A 153 8.48 21.14 3.47
N TYR A 154 7.65 20.90 2.45
CA TYR A 154 6.39 21.62 2.26
C TYR A 154 5.19 20.96 2.94
N GLY A 155 5.19 19.64 3.13
CA GLY A 155 4.11 18.87 3.73
C GLY A 155 4.23 18.63 5.23
N ARG A 156 5.27 19.16 5.88
CA ARG A 156 5.52 18.95 7.31
C ARG A 156 4.93 20.05 8.16
N TRP A 157 4.60 19.65 9.38
CA TRP A 157 4.21 20.58 10.44
C TRP A 157 5.38 21.51 10.83
N LYS A 158 5.10 22.82 10.97
CA LYS A 158 6.08 23.85 11.28
C LYS A 158 5.67 24.71 12.48
N GLU A 159 4.38 24.93 12.68
CA GLU A 159 3.87 25.83 13.71
C GLU A 159 2.54 25.35 14.30
N PRO A 160 2.25 25.68 15.57
CA PRO A 160 1.00 25.32 16.22
C PRO A 160 -0.24 25.78 15.44
N GLY A 161 -1.23 24.90 15.36
CA GLY A 161 -2.47 25.10 14.60
C GLY A 161 -2.41 24.60 13.14
N GLN A 162 -1.27 24.18 12.65
CA GLN A 162 -1.12 23.70 11.29
C GLN A 162 -1.55 22.24 11.16
N VAL A 163 -2.52 21.97 10.29
CA VAL A 163 -2.93 20.60 9.92
C VAL A 163 -2.08 20.11 8.76
N THR A 164 -1.30 19.07 8.98
CA THR A 164 -0.37 18.52 7.98
C THR A 164 -0.38 16.99 7.96
N PRO A 165 -0.06 16.36 6.82
CA PRO A 165 0.03 14.90 6.73
C PRO A 165 1.30 14.32 7.36
N PHE A 166 2.35 15.14 7.58
CA PHE A 166 3.66 14.68 8.08
C PHE A 166 4.03 15.40 9.37
N LYS A 167 4.61 14.64 10.30
CA LYS A 167 5.03 15.17 11.60
C LYS A 167 6.13 16.23 11.46
N ARG A 168 6.34 17.02 12.52
CA ARG A 168 7.42 17.99 12.60
C ARG A 168 8.76 17.36 12.27
N LEU A 169 9.67 18.14 11.69
CA LEU A 169 11.04 17.72 11.43
C LEU A 169 11.77 17.60 12.78
N GLY A 170 12.28 16.40 13.09
CA GLY A 170 13.17 16.22 14.23
C GLY A 170 14.58 16.62 13.83
N THR A 171 15.25 17.36 14.67
CA THR A 171 16.70 17.45 14.61
C THR A 171 17.25 16.12 15.10
N PHE A 172 17.89 15.35 14.22
CA PHE A 172 18.78 14.27 14.62
C PHE A 172 20.01 14.89 15.29
N ARG A 173 19.88 15.37 16.54
CA ARG A 173 21.02 15.68 17.35
C ARG A 173 21.39 14.43 18.13
N TYR A 174 22.63 14.08 18.07
CA TYR A 174 23.27 13.01 18.86
C TYR A 174 23.42 13.39 20.35
N ASP A 175 22.80 14.49 20.78
CA ASP A 175 22.89 15.00 22.12
C ASP A 175 21.82 14.36 23.01
N ASP A 176 22.13 14.23 24.29
CA ASP A 176 21.35 13.54 25.34
C ASP A 176 19.98 14.19 25.66
N ASP A 177 19.47 15.08 24.82
CA ASP A 177 18.14 15.67 24.99
C ASP A 177 17.04 14.63 24.64
N PRO A 178 16.20 14.22 25.60
CA PRO A 178 15.10 13.29 25.37
C PRO A 178 14.11 13.76 24.31
N LEU A 179 14.00 15.08 24.06
CA LEU A 179 13.16 15.67 23.03
C LEU A 179 13.82 15.66 21.63
N SER A 180 15.14 15.53 21.56
CA SER A 180 15.90 15.47 20.30
C SER A 180 15.99 14.07 19.73
N ARG A 181 15.80 13.04 20.51
CA ARG A 181 15.63 11.66 20.07
C ARG A 181 14.23 11.46 19.51
N GLN A 182 13.91 12.17 18.43
CA GLN A 182 12.71 11.79 17.71
C GLN A 182 12.88 10.35 17.23
N GLU A 183 12.08 9.49 17.82
CA GLU A 183 11.96 8.12 17.36
C GLU A 183 11.68 8.15 15.84
N MET A 184 12.39 7.30 15.11
CA MET A 184 12.09 7.10 13.70
C MET A 184 10.59 6.83 13.56
N THR A 185 9.99 7.35 12.53
CA THR A 185 8.58 7.07 12.25
C THR A 185 8.38 5.57 12.14
N ARG A 186 7.49 5.06 12.98
CA ARG A 186 7.15 3.65 13.09
C ARG A 186 6.03 3.28 12.11
N ALA A 187 5.76 1.98 12.00
CA ALA A 187 4.70 1.49 11.14
C ALA A 187 3.31 1.84 11.71
N THR A 188 2.58 2.73 11.04
CA THR A 188 1.22 3.12 11.42
C THR A 188 0.24 3.07 10.26
N SER A 189 -1.05 3.09 10.56
CA SER A 189 -2.12 3.11 9.55
C SER A 189 -2.06 4.31 8.61
N ARG A 190 -1.37 5.38 8.98
CA ARG A 190 -1.20 6.61 8.18
C ARG A 190 -0.51 6.36 6.83
N PHE A 191 0.28 5.30 6.74
CA PHE A 191 1.00 4.91 5.52
C PHE A 191 0.33 3.78 4.74
N VAL A 192 -0.83 3.32 5.20
CA VAL A 192 -1.65 2.35 4.47
C VAL A 192 -2.51 3.10 3.47
N GLN A 193 -2.40 2.74 2.19
CA GLN A 193 -3.08 3.43 1.10
C GLN A 193 -3.89 2.43 0.28
N ASP A 194 -5.05 2.87 -0.20
CA ASP A 194 -5.86 2.09 -1.12
C ASP A 194 -5.16 1.97 -2.48
N ALA A 195 -5.23 0.79 -3.06
CA ALA A 195 -4.64 0.48 -4.35
C ALA A 195 -5.69 0.08 -5.36
N LYS A 196 -5.50 0.60 -6.56
CA LYS A 196 -6.22 0.23 -7.78
C LYS A 196 -5.22 0.23 -8.91
N GLU A 197 -5.23 -0.81 -9.71
CA GLU A 197 -4.29 -0.96 -10.81
C GLU A 197 -5.03 -1.35 -12.07
N LEU A 198 -4.68 -0.69 -13.16
CA LEU A 198 -5.07 -1.05 -14.51
C LEU A 198 -3.80 -1.16 -15.35
N THR A 199 -3.51 -2.36 -15.80
CA THR A 199 -2.33 -2.65 -16.61
C THR A 199 -2.75 -2.93 -18.04
N TRP A 200 -2.17 -2.23 -19.00
CA TRP A 200 -2.29 -2.57 -20.39
C TRP A 200 -1.39 -3.77 -20.70
N GLY A 201 -2.01 -4.92 -20.92
CA GLY A 201 -1.29 -6.19 -21.05
C GLY A 201 -0.71 -6.42 -22.45
N SER A 202 -1.49 -6.11 -23.49
CA SER A 202 -1.06 -6.31 -24.87
C SER A 202 -1.81 -5.42 -25.84
N LEU A 203 -1.15 -5.06 -26.92
CA LEU A 203 -1.72 -4.51 -28.13
C LEU A 203 -1.14 -5.28 -29.31
N ASN A 204 -1.99 -5.85 -30.12
CA ASN A 204 -1.61 -6.49 -31.39
C ASN A 204 -2.38 -5.84 -32.53
N VAL A 205 -1.65 -5.40 -33.53
CA VAL A 205 -2.19 -4.83 -34.78
C VAL A 205 -1.64 -5.63 -35.93
N TYR A 206 -2.50 -6.11 -36.76
CA TYR A 206 -2.10 -6.92 -37.90
C TYR A 206 -2.95 -6.61 -39.14
N TYR A 207 -2.40 -6.97 -40.27
CA TYR A 207 -3.10 -6.92 -41.54
C TYR A 207 -2.91 -8.25 -42.29
N ASP A 208 -4.01 -8.90 -42.62
CA ASP A 208 -4.01 -10.14 -43.38
C ASP A 208 -4.16 -9.80 -44.88
N PHE A 209 -3.09 -10.05 -45.62
CA PHE A 209 -3.06 -9.85 -47.04
C PHE A 209 -3.78 -11.03 -47.75
N GLN A 210 -4.98 -10.81 -48.21
CA GLN A 210 -5.64 -11.79 -49.10
C GLN A 210 -4.92 -11.79 -50.46
N ALA A 211 -3.98 -12.70 -50.63
CA ALA A 211 -3.45 -12.98 -51.97
C ALA A 211 -4.53 -13.77 -52.74
N ASP A 212 -5.14 -13.14 -53.72
CA ASP A 212 -5.85 -13.89 -54.76
C ASP A 212 -4.79 -14.71 -55.52
N ILE A 213 -4.59 -15.97 -55.10
CA ILE A 213 -3.80 -16.91 -55.86
C ILE A 213 -4.66 -17.29 -57.06
N LEU A 214 -4.37 -16.70 -58.22
CA LEU A 214 -4.85 -17.09 -59.53
C LEU A 214 -4.32 -18.48 -59.90
#